data_4d09f4643d90472a7cf7ea630398be0d
#
_entry.id   4d09f4643d90472a7cf7ea630398be0d
#
_cell.length_a   1.000
_cell.length_b   1.000
_cell.length_c   1.000
_cell.angle_alpha   90.00
_cell.angle_beta   90.00
_cell.angle_gamma   90.00
#
_symmetry.space_group_name_H-M   'P 1'
#
loop_
_entity.id
_entity.type
_entity.pdbx_description
1 polymer ?
#
loop_
_entity_poly.entity_id
_entity_poly.type
_entity_poly.pdbx_seq_one_letter_code
_entity_poly.pdbx_strand_id
1 'polypeptide(L)'
;ADDVIPLFLPLHHVHGIINVLSCALWAGATVHAMPKLDLTTLCAQVAADTFSVFMAVPTIYVKLIDYLETLEDPEVEGICEGFANMRLNVSGSAACPVEVFEEWRDLTGQMLLERYGMTEIGMALSNPYRGERRPGYVGQALPEVTVQLVDEEGGIVTGEDAPGEIRIQSPTVFLEYWGNQKATDSSFSDGWFCTGDIAVIEDGYYRIMGRSSVDIIKSGGYKLSALEIEN
;
A
#
# COMPACT_ATOMS: atom_id res chain seq x y z
N ALA A 1 -1.55 1.56 -24.33
CA ALA A 1 -1.93 2.07 -23.02
C ALA A 1 -1.75 3.58 -23.03
N ASP A 2 -2.82 4.30 -22.77
CA ASP A 2 -2.81 5.77 -22.82
C ASP A 2 -2.66 6.35 -21.40
N ASP A 3 -2.20 5.53 -20.45
CA ASP A 3 -2.02 5.97 -19.07
C ASP A 3 -0.83 6.92 -18.94
N VAL A 4 -1.02 7.93 -18.08
CA VAL A 4 0.02 8.87 -17.65
C VAL A 4 0.09 8.86 -16.13
N ILE A 5 1.28 8.65 -15.58
CA ILE A 5 1.52 8.58 -14.15
C ILE A 5 2.60 9.56 -13.71
N PRO A 6 2.40 10.39 -12.67
CA PRO A 6 3.46 11.22 -12.11
C PRO A 6 4.45 10.37 -11.31
N LEU A 7 5.74 10.62 -11.49
CA LEU A 7 6.82 9.99 -10.74
C LEU A 7 7.58 11.04 -9.93
N PHE A 8 7.28 11.10 -8.64
CA PHE A 8 7.97 11.91 -7.63
C PHE A 8 8.48 11.07 -6.46
N LEU A 9 8.07 9.79 -6.41
CA LEU A 9 8.52 8.85 -5.37
C LEU A 9 9.99 8.50 -5.57
N PRO A 10 10.75 8.31 -4.47
CA PRO A 10 12.17 7.98 -4.52
C PRO A 10 12.44 6.66 -5.25
N LEU A 11 13.39 6.66 -6.20
CA LEU A 11 13.75 5.47 -6.98
C LEU A 11 14.59 4.42 -6.21
N HIS A 12 14.97 4.71 -4.97
CA HIS A 12 15.63 3.73 -4.09
C HIS A 12 14.63 2.90 -3.27
N HIS A 13 13.32 3.15 -3.43
CA HIS A 13 12.24 2.34 -2.87
C HIS A 13 11.48 1.61 -3.97
N VAL A 14 11.06 0.36 -3.70
CA VAL A 14 10.28 -0.46 -4.66
C VAL A 14 9.03 0.25 -5.16
N HIS A 15 8.37 1.07 -4.35
CA HIS A 15 7.20 1.81 -4.78
C HIS A 15 7.53 2.75 -5.95
N GLY A 16 8.61 3.51 -5.87
CA GLY A 16 9.02 4.41 -6.95
C GLY A 16 9.59 3.66 -8.16
N ILE A 17 10.60 2.82 -7.94
CA ILE A 17 11.32 2.19 -9.06
C ILE A 17 10.53 1.06 -9.73
N ILE A 18 9.85 0.20 -8.97
CA ILE A 18 9.13 -0.94 -9.54
C ILE A 18 7.70 -0.53 -9.90
N ASN A 19 6.93 -0.07 -8.89
CA ASN A 19 5.49 0.07 -9.08
C ASN A 19 5.12 1.26 -9.97
N VAL A 20 5.80 2.41 -9.81
CA VAL A 20 5.52 3.59 -10.64
C VAL A 20 6.31 3.53 -11.94
N LEU A 21 7.65 3.42 -11.89
CA LEU A 21 8.48 3.51 -13.08
C LEU A 21 8.42 2.26 -13.95
N SER A 22 8.86 1.11 -13.41
CA SER A 22 9.03 -0.10 -14.20
C SER A 22 7.70 -0.66 -14.70
N CYS A 23 6.66 -0.72 -13.84
CA CYS A 23 5.35 -1.21 -14.25
C CYS A 23 4.69 -0.31 -15.30
N ALA A 24 4.83 1.02 -15.19
CA ALA A 24 4.31 1.94 -16.19
C ALA A 24 4.99 1.75 -17.54
N LEU A 25 6.32 1.70 -17.57
CA LEU A 25 7.09 1.48 -18.80
C LEU A 25 6.80 0.11 -19.40
N TRP A 26 6.68 -0.94 -18.58
CA TRP A 26 6.31 -2.28 -19.03
C TRP A 26 4.93 -2.31 -19.68
N ALA A 27 3.97 -1.58 -19.11
CA ALA A 27 2.62 -1.44 -19.64
C ALA A 27 2.53 -0.53 -20.88
N GLY A 28 3.61 0.16 -21.27
CA GLY A 28 3.61 1.14 -22.36
C GLY A 28 2.92 2.46 -21.97
N ALA A 29 2.87 2.78 -20.68
CA ALA A 29 2.33 4.04 -20.16
C ALA A 29 3.39 5.15 -20.20
N THR A 30 2.94 6.40 -20.12
CA THR A 30 3.82 7.57 -20.00
C THR A 30 4.15 7.85 -18.54
N VAL A 31 5.42 8.01 -18.23
CA VAL A 31 5.89 8.44 -16.92
C VAL A 31 6.27 9.92 -16.96
N HIS A 32 5.56 10.73 -16.18
CA HIS A 32 5.85 12.16 -16.03
C HIS A 32 6.78 12.35 -14.83
N ALA A 33 8.08 12.46 -15.08
CA ALA A 33 9.08 12.59 -14.02
C ALA A 33 9.04 13.98 -13.38
N MET A 34 8.89 14.03 -12.07
CA MET A 34 8.96 15.23 -11.25
C MET A 34 10.18 15.12 -10.34
N PRO A 35 11.12 16.08 -10.33
CA PRO A 35 12.34 16.00 -9.50
C PRO A 35 12.06 15.92 -8.00
N LYS A 36 10.94 16.47 -7.55
CA LYS A 36 10.41 16.44 -6.19
C LYS A 36 8.90 16.61 -6.22
N LEU A 37 8.24 16.21 -5.16
CA LEU A 37 6.83 16.53 -4.96
C LEU A 37 6.70 18.06 -4.78
N ASP A 38 5.91 18.66 -5.63
CA ASP A 38 5.45 20.07 -5.55
C ASP A 38 3.93 20.06 -5.70
N LEU A 39 3.21 20.32 -4.62
CA LEU A 39 1.75 20.19 -4.58
C LEU A 39 1.06 21.16 -5.54
N THR A 40 1.53 22.40 -5.64
CA THR A 40 0.95 23.40 -6.54
C THR A 40 1.04 22.94 -8.00
N THR A 41 2.22 22.49 -8.43
CA THR A 41 2.43 21.98 -9.79
C THR A 41 1.64 20.70 -10.03
N LEU A 42 1.64 19.77 -9.07
CA LEU A 42 0.90 18.51 -9.18
C LEU A 42 -0.60 18.77 -9.34
N CYS A 43 -1.19 19.58 -8.45
CA CYS A 43 -2.62 19.88 -8.45
C CYS A 43 -3.05 20.65 -9.72
N ALA A 44 -2.23 21.59 -10.21
CA ALA A 44 -2.51 22.26 -11.48
C ALA A 44 -2.55 21.27 -12.67
N GLN A 45 -1.66 20.26 -12.68
CA GLN A 45 -1.65 19.22 -13.72
C GLN A 45 -2.80 18.23 -13.55
N VAL A 46 -3.21 17.92 -12.31
CA VAL A 46 -4.39 17.11 -12.01
C VAL A 46 -5.66 17.80 -12.51
N ALA A 47 -5.85 19.08 -12.18
CA ALA A 47 -6.99 19.86 -12.66
C ALA A 47 -7.03 20.02 -14.20
N ALA A 48 -5.90 19.82 -14.87
CA ALA A 48 -5.81 19.79 -16.34
C ALA A 48 -5.94 18.37 -16.94
N ASP A 49 -6.41 17.39 -16.17
CA ASP A 49 -6.57 15.98 -16.58
C ASP A 49 -5.28 15.36 -17.17
N THR A 50 -4.10 15.80 -16.71
CA THR A 50 -2.82 15.29 -17.24
C THR A 50 -2.57 13.83 -16.89
N PHE A 51 -3.06 13.37 -15.74
CA PHE A 51 -2.76 12.05 -15.21
C PHE A 51 -3.99 11.14 -15.20
N SER A 52 -3.79 9.86 -15.47
CA SER A 52 -4.83 8.83 -15.41
C SER A 52 -4.63 7.85 -14.26
N VAL A 53 -3.42 7.81 -13.67
CA VAL A 53 -3.07 6.96 -12.53
C VAL A 53 -2.27 7.77 -11.54
N PHE A 54 -2.61 7.64 -10.26
CA PHE A 54 -1.87 8.26 -9.17
C PHE A 54 -1.48 7.22 -8.12
N MET A 55 -0.20 7.16 -7.77
CA MET A 55 0.32 6.25 -6.76
C MET A 55 1.15 7.02 -5.74
N ALA A 56 0.75 6.92 -4.48
CA ALA A 56 1.41 7.64 -3.39
C ALA A 56 1.42 6.82 -2.10
N VAL A 57 2.13 7.33 -1.11
CA VAL A 57 2.08 6.85 0.28
C VAL A 57 1.02 7.64 1.06
N PRO A 58 0.46 7.11 2.17
CA PRO A 58 -0.60 7.79 2.92
C PRO A 58 -0.28 9.23 3.30
N THR A 59 0.95 9.51 3.71
CA THR A 59 1.38 10.87 4.07
C THR A 59 1.30 11.90 2.93
N ILE A 60 1.23 11.45 1.68
CA ILE A 60 1.03 12.35 0.54
C ILE A 60 -0.45 12.66 0.37
N TYR A 61 -1.33 11.70 0.62
CA TYR A 61 -2.78 11.95 0.64
C TYR A 61 -3.14 12.95 1.75
N VAL A 62 -2.60 12.79 2.96
CA VAL A 62 -2.76 13.78 4.04
C VAL A 62 -2.33 15.17 3.58
N LYS A 63 -1.12 15.29 3.00
CA LYS A 63 -0.63 16.59 2.50
C LYS A 63 -1.48 17.17 1.37
N LEU A 64 -2.09 16.34 0.54
CA LEU A 64 -3.00 16.80 -0.52
C LEU A 64 -4.30 17.31 0.09
N ILE A 65 -4.86 16.60 1.06
CA ILE A 65 -6.06 17.03 1.79
C ILE A 65 -5.79 18.36 2.50
N ASP A 66 -4.73 18.44 3.32
CA ASP A 66 -4.32 19.68 3.99
C ASP A 66 -4.13 20.84 2.99
N TYR A 67 -3.55 20.54 1.82
CA TYR A 67 -3.33 21.56 0.79
C TYR A 67 -4.65 22.06 0.18
N LEU A 68 -5.59 21.14 -0.11
CA LEU A 68 -6.91 21.51 -0.63
C LEU A 68 -7.67 22.42 0.32
N GLU A 69 -7.54 22.23 1.63
CA GLU A 69 -8.16 23.12 2.64
C GLU A 69 -7.63 24.58 2.60
N THR A 70 -6.47 24.80 2.00
CA THR A 70 -5.89 26.14 1.87
C THR A 70 -6.32 26.90 0.62
N LEU A 71 -7.07 26.24 -0.28
CA LEU A 71 -7.46 26.79 -1.58
C LEU A 71 -8.90 27.32 -1.57
N GLU A 72 -9.24 28.12 -2.58
CA GLU A 72 -10.61 28.60 -2.81
C GLU A 72 -11.46 27.52 -3.51
N ASP A 73 -12.76 27.51 -3.24
CA ASP A 73 -13.70 26.49 -3.73
C ASP A 73 -13.57 26.12 -5.22
N PRO A 74 -13.46 27.07 -6.18
CA PRO A 74 -13.33 26.71 -7.59
C PRO A 74 -12.04 25.94 -7.94
N GLU A 75 -10.94 26.20 -7.21
CA GLU A 75 -9.67 25.49 -7.41
C GLU A 75 -9.77 24.08 -6.83
N VAL A 76 -10.35 23.94 -5.65
CA VAL A 76 -10.60 22.64 -5.00
C VAL A 76 -11.46 21.76 -5.90
N GLU A 77 -12.58 22.28 -6.40
CA GLU A 77 -13.50 21.55 -7.28
C GLU A 77 -12.79 20.99 -8.52
N GLY A 78 -11.99 21.83 -9.22
CA GLY A 78 -11.25 21.39 -10.39
C GLY A 78 -10.19 20.32 -10.11
N ILE A 79 -9.50 20.39 -8.96
CA ILE A 79 -8.50 19.39 -8.55
C ILE A 79 -9.20 18.07 -8.17
N CYS A 80 -10.26 18.14 -7.39
CA CYS A 80 -11.04 16.96 -6.99
C CYS A 80 -11.64 16.25 -8.21
N GLU A 81 -12.19 17.00 -9.18
CA GLU A 81 -12.68 16.47 -10.44
C GLU A 81 -11.56 15.77 -11.24
N GLY A 82 -10.36 16.37 -11.32
CA GLY A 82 -9.21 15.75 -11.97
C GLY A 82 -8.80 14.43 -11.32
N PHE A 83 -8.81 14.33 -9.97
CA PHE A 83 -8.59 13.04 -9.30
C PHE A 83 -9.75 12.06 -9.53
N ALA A 84 -10.99 12.52 -9.55
CA ALA A 84 -12.17 11.71 -9.84
C ALA A 84 -12.11 11.06 -11.23
N ASN A 85 -11.60 11.80 -12.22
CA ASN A 85 -11.45 11.34 -13.61
C ASN A 85 -10.33 10.31 -13.78
N MET A 86 -9.42 10.17 -12.82
CA MET A 86 -8.36 9.17 -12.90
C MET A 86 -8.93 7.75 -12.84
N ARG A 87 -8.35 6.86 -13.62
CA ARG A 87 -8.68 5.44 -13.61
C ARG A 87 -8.37 4.76 -12.28
N LEU A 88 -7.35 5.24 -11.57
CA LEU A 88 -6.83 4.56 -10.39
C LEU A 88 -6.04 5.50 -9.47
N ASN A 89 -6.41 5.52 -8.20
CA ASN A 89 -5.66 6.10 -7.10
C ASN A 89 -5.20 4.97 -6.16
N VAL A 90 -3.90 4.90 -5.87
CA VAL A 90 -3.27 3.79 -5.11
C VAL A 90 -2.58 4.32 -3.87
N SER A 91 -2.84 3.70 -2.72
CA SER A 91 -2.08 3.90 -1.48
C SER A 91 -1.26 2.66 -1.13
N GLY A 92 -0.04 2.85 -0.65
CA GLY A 92 0.81 1.74 -0.23
C GLY A 92 2.09 2.16 0.48
N SER A 93 2.92 1.20 0.85
CA SER A 93 4.18 1.34 1.63
C SER A 93 3.99 1.67 3.11
N ALA A 94 2.80 1.99 3.56
CA ALA A 94 2.39 2.10 4.96
C ALA A 94 0.89 1.81 5.03
N ALA A 95 0.37 1.52 6.22
CA ALA A 95 -1.07 1.46 6.45
C ALA A 95 -1.68 2.83 6.18
N CYS A 96 -2.80 2.87 5.46
CA CYS A 96 -3.56 4.08 5.25
C CYS A 96 -4.56 4.22 6.41
N PRO A 97 -4.53 5.32 7.19
CA PRO A 97 -5.58 5.57 8.15
C PRO A 97 -6.95 5.58 7.48
N VAL A 98 -7.93 4.97 8.14
CA VAL A 98 -9.30 4.86 7.58
C VAL A 98 -9.88 6.25 7.32
N GLU A 99 -9.62 7.18 8.21
CA GLU A 99 -10.05 8.58 8.12
C GLU A 99 -9.54 9.24 6.82
N VAL A 100 -8.25 9.05 6.51
CA VAL A 100 -7.63 9.59 5.27
C VAL A 100 -8.25 8.97 4.02
N PHE A 101 -8.55 7.66 4.08
CA PHE A 101 -9.22 6.97 2.98
C PHE A 101 -10.63 7.51 2.76
N GLU A 102 -11.40 7.69 3.85
CA GLU A 102 -12.78 8.16 3.79
C GLU A 102 -12.86 9.61 3.33
N GLU A 103 -12.00 10.47 3.87
CA GLU A 103 -11.91 11.87 3.46
C GLU A 103 -11.50 12.03 2.00
N TRP A 104 -10.52 11.24 1.53
CA TRP A 104 -10.15 11.21 0.11
C TRP A 104 -11.32 10.80 -0.78
N ARG A 105 -12.08 9.77 -0.36
CA ARG A 105 -13.30 9.34 -1.07
C ARG A 105 -14.35 10.45 -1.10
N ASP A 106 -14.57 11.12 0.02
CA ASP A 106 -15.61 12.14 0.14
C ASP A 106 -15.26 13.40 -0.69
N LEU A 107 -13.98 13.75 -0.79
CA LEU A 107 -13.50 14.85 -1.63
C LEU A 107 -13.51 14.52 -3.13
N THR A 108 -13.08 13.33 -3.51
CA THR A 108 -12.78 13.01 -4.92
C THR A 108 -13.72 11.95 -5.53
N GLY A 109 -14.53 11.26 -4.74
CA GLY A 109 -15.28 10.09 -5.16
C GLY A 109 -14.42 8.83 -5.41
N GLN A 110 -13.10 8.91 -5.27
CA GLN A 110 -12.19 7.79 -5.52
C GLN A 110 -12.00 6.91 -4.29
N MET A 111 -12.30 5.64 -4.45
CA MET A 111 -11.90 4.61 -3.48
C MET A 111 -10.43 4.27 -3.70
N LEU A 112 -9.57 4.53 -2.71
CA LEU A 112 -8.15 4.18 -2.80
C LEU A 112 -7.98 2.67 -2.99
N LEU A 113 -7.00 2.27 -3.79
CA LEU A 113 -6.57 0.90 -3.88
C LEU A 113 -5.38 0.71 -2.95
N GLU A 114 -5.65 0.21 -1.74
CA GLU A 114 -4.58 -0.14 -0.82
C GLU A 114 -3.95 -1.47 -1.20
N ARG A 115 -2.64 -1.57 -1.01
CA ARG A 115 -1.85 -2.77 -1.29
C ARG A 115 -0.69 -2.91 -0.32
N TYR A 116 -0.24 -4.15 -0.13
CA TYR A 116 0.86 -4.52 0.74
C TYR A 116 1.97 -5.21 -0.04
N GLY A 117 3.17 -4.85 0.31
CA GLY A 117 4.40 -5.45 -0.18
C GLY A 117 5.61 -4.81 0.48
N MET A 118 6.76 -5.40 0.26
CA MET A 118 8.04 -4.93 0.77
C MET A 118 9.16 -5.30 -0.22
N THR A 119 10.37 -4.80 0.01
CA THR A 119 11.49 -5.03 -0.91
C THR A 119 11.76 -6.51 -1.16
N GLU A 120 11.58 -7.33 -0.14
CA GLU A 120 11.88 -8.76 -0.15
C GLU A 120 10.86 -9.61 -0.92
N ILE A 121 9.65 -9.09 -1.14
CA ILE A 121 8.56 -9.89 -1.75
C ILE A 121 7.91 -9.22 -2.97
N GLY A 122 8.29 -7.98 -3.28
CA GLY A 122 7.51 -7.18 -4.24
C GLY A 122 6.12 -6.85 -3.70
N MET A 123 5.09 -6.90 -4.54
CA MET A 123 3.70 -6.76 -4.12
C MET A 123 3.08 -8.13 -3.86
N ALA A 124 2.49 -8.32 -2.68
CA ALA A 124 1.90 -9.59 -2.26
C ALA A 124 0.37 -9.54 -2.13
N LEU A 125 -0.17 -8.49 -1.55
CA LEU A 125 -1.60 -8.31 -1.33
C LEU A 125 -2.09 -7.02 -1.97
N SER A 126 -3.32 -7.02 -2.46
CA SER A 126 -3.95 -5.83 -3.02
C SER A 126 -5.47 -5.90 -2.91
N ASN A 127 -6.10 -4.76 -2.64
CA ASN A 127 -7.50 -4.60 -2.94
C ASN A 127 -7.73 -4.82 -4.46
N PRO A 128 -8.90 -5.31 -4.88
CA PRO A 128 -9.15 -5.60 -6.28
C PRO A 128 -9.21 -4.33 -7.12
N TYR A 129 -8.68 -4.40 -8.35
CA TYR A 129 -8.84 -3.30 -9.31
C TYR A 129 -10.32 -3.06 -9.64
N ARG A 130 -11.08 -4.15 -9.80
CA ARG A 130 -12.55 -4.13 -9.97
C ARG A 130 -13.17 -4.94 -8.86
N GLY A 131 -14.04 -4.34 -8.07
CA GLY A 131 -14.68 -4.98 -6.93
C GLY A 131 -14.66 -4.08 -5.69
N GLU A 132 -14.95 -4.67 -4.55
CA GLU A 132 -14.98 -3.98 -3.27
C GLU A 132 -13.55 -3.65 -2.81
N ARG A 133 -13.33 -2.39 -2.45
CA ARG A 133 -12.12 -1.93 -1.76
C ARG A 133 -12.49 -1.56 -0.35
N ARG A 134 -11.83 -2.16 0.62
CA ARG A 134 -12.14 -1.98 2.04
C ARG A 134 -11.11 -1.07 2.69
N PRO A 135 -11.52 0.07 3.28
CA PRO A 135 -10.61 0.93 4.06
C PRO A 135 -9.94 0.15 5.19
N GLY A 136 -8.63 0.34 5.37
CA GLY A 136 -7.84 -0.35 6.39
C GLY A 136 -7.48 -1.80 6.07
N TYR A 137 -7.89 -2.33 4.92
CA TYR A 137 -7.53 -3.65 4.44
C TYR A 137 -6.62 -3.56 3.23
N VAL A 138 -5.58 -4.36 3.21
CA VAL A 138 -4.64 -4.45 2.08
C VAL A 138 -5.10 -5.42 0.99
N GLY A 139 -6.31 -5.96 1.13
CA GLY A 139 -6.98 -6.79 0.12
C GLY A 139 -6.63 -8.27 0.21
N GLN A 140 -6.46 -8.90 -0.94
CA GLN A 140 -6.30 -10.35 -1.12
C GLN A 140 -4.96 -10.66 -1.77
N ALA A 141 -4.54 -11.93 -1.74
CA ALA A 141 -3.31 -12.37 -2.38
C ALA A 141 -3.35 -12.13 -3.90
N LEU A 142 -2.27 -11.58 -4.43
CA LEU A 142 -2.09 -11.43 -5.86
C LEU A 142 -1.87 -12.79 -6.54
N PRO A 143 -2.08 -12.90 -7.86
CA PRO A 143 -1.77 -14.12 -8.60
C PRO A 143 -0.35 -14.61 -8.34
N GLU A 144 -0.18 -15.92 -8.22
CA GLU A 144 1.09 -16.61 -7.92
C GLU A 144 1.69 -16.31 -6.54
N VAL A 145 0.99 -15.58 -5.68
CA VAL A 145 1.35 -15.37 -4.27
C VAL A 145 0.55 -16.32 -3.39
N THR A 146 1.26 -17.12 -2.61
CA THR A 146 0.65 -17.93 -1.55
C THR A 146 0.95 -17.30 -0.20
N VAL A 147 -0.07 -17.13 0.62
CA VAL A 147 0.01 -16.49 1.93
C VAL A 147 -0.51 -17.43 2.98
N GLN A 148 0.18 -17.54 4.10
CA GLN A 148 -0.33 -18.16 5.31
C GLN A 148 -0.11 -17.24 6.51
N LEU A 149 -1.00 -17.31 7.49
CA LEU A 149 -0.79 -16.71 8.80
C LEU A 149 -0.31 -17.79 9.77
N VAL A 150 0.71 -17.46 10.56
CA VAL A 150 1.32 -18.42 11.50
C VAL A 150 1.35 -17.82 12.90
N ASP A 151 0.89 -18.56 13.89
CA ASP A 151 0.91 -18.15 15.29
C ASP A 151 2.33 -18.24 15.90
N GLU A 152 2.46 -17.89 17.20
CA GLU A 152 3.76 -17.90 17.89
C GLU A 152 4.30 -19.31 18.16
N GLU A 153 3.44 -20.31 18.18
CA GLU A 153 3.78 -21.73 18.34
C GLU A 153 4.17 -22.39 17.01
N GLY A 154 4.05 -21.68 15.89
CA GLY A 154 4.33 -22.16 14.54
C GLY A 154 3.16 -22.87 13.90
N GLY A 155 1.97 -22.79 14.48
CA GLY A 155 0.73 -23.32 13.93
C GLY A 155 0.14 -22.42 12.83
N ILE A 156 -0.45 -23.04 11.79
CA ILE A 156 -1.16 -22.27 10.76
C ILE A 156 -2.49 -21.77 11.34
N VAL A 157 -2.70 -20.46 11.29
CA VAL A 157 -3.95 -19.82 11.69
C VAL A 157 -5.00 -20.05 10.61
N THR A 158 -6.12 -20.67 10.97
CA THR A 158 -7.24 -20.97 10.06
C THR A 158 -8.53 -20.24 10.42
N GLY A 159 -8.57 -19.55 11.58
CA GLY A 159 -9.73 -18.79 12.05
C GLY A 159 -9.76 -17.38 11.48
N GLU A 160 -10.96 -16.85 11.24
CA GLU A 160 -11.16 -15.42 11.01
C GLU A 160 -10.81 -14.64 12.30
N ASP A 161 -10.33 -13.41 12.15
CA ASP A 161 -9.92 -12.52 13.24
C ASP A 161 -8.78 -13.05 14.14
N ALA A 162 -8.21 -14.19 13.82
CA ALA A 162 -7.09 -14.73 14.59
C ALA A 162 -5.77 -14.16 14.05
N PRO A 163 -4.96 -13.48 14.89
CA PRO A 163 -3.74 -12.83 14.44
C PRO A 163 -2.60 -13.83 14.21
N GLY A 164 -1.92 -13.70 13.07
CA GLY A 164 -0.74 -14.49 12.74
C GLY A 164 0.29 -13.69 11.95
N GLU A 165 1.54 -14.15 11.98
CA GLU A 165 2.58 -13.61 11.12
C GLU A 165 2.29 -13.97 9.66
N ILE A 166 2.36 -12.96 8.79
CA ILE A 166 2.27 -13.19 7.35
C ILE A 166 3.52 -13.92 6.88
N ARG A 167 3.34 -15.08 6.26
CA ARG A 167 4.40 -15.80 5.55
C ARG A 167 4.04 -15.95 4.09
N ILE A 168 5.04 -15.76 3.22
CA ILE A 168 4.85 -15.63 1.77
C ILE A 168 5.68 -16.66 1.02
N GLN A 169 5.05 -17.28 0.03
CA GLN A 169 5.74 -17.95 -1.08
C GLN A 169 5.29 -17.31 -2.39
N SER A 170 6.25 -16.88 -3.21
CA SER A 170 5.99 -16.25 -4.51
C SER A 170 7.26 -16.28 -5.36
N PRO A 171 7.15 -16.29 -6.69
CA PRO A 171 8.28 -16.07 -7.59
C PRO A 171 8.98 -14.71 -7.41
N THR A 172 8.31 -13.75 -6.76
CA THR A 172 8.84 -12.40 -6.50
C THR A 172 9.62 -12.28 -5.21
N VAL A 173 9.66 -13.35 -4.39
CA VAL A 173 10.47 -13.36 -3.17
C VAL A 173 11.96 -13.26 -3.54
N PHE A 174 12.67 -12.37 -2.86
CA PHE A 174 14.10 -12.12 -3.10
C PHE A 174 14.96 -13.38 -2.87
N LEU A 175 16.18 -13.36 -3.41
CA LEU A 175 17.09 -14.49 -3.27
C LEU A 175 17.83 -14.45 -1.93
N GLU A 176 18.38 -13.31 -1.57
CA GLU A 176 19.19 -13.16 -0.36
C GLU A 176 19.39 -11.69 0.04
N TYR A 177 19.73 -11.44 1.28
CA TYR A 177 20.35 -10.19 1.70
C TYR A 177 21.83 -10.20 1.30
N TRP A 178 22.22 -9.30 0.44
CA TRP A 178 23.57 -9.24 -0.11
C TRP A 178 24.65 -9.22 0.98
N GLY A 179 25.54 -10.21 0.96
CA GLY A 179 26.64 -10.33 1.93
C GLY A 179 26.20 -10.62 3.38
N ASN A 180 24.95 -11.03 3.61
CA ASN A 180 24.43 -11.32 4.95
C ASN A 180 23.63 -12.63 5.00
N GLN A 181 24.33 -13.75 4.83
CA GLN A 181 23.72 -15.09 4.82
C GLN A 181 22.92 -15.36 6.10
N LYS A 182 23.43 -14.93 7.27
CA LYS A 182 22.74 -15.15 8.54
C LYS A 182 21.36 -14.48 8.57
N ALA A 183 21.23 -13.25 8.06
CA ALA A 183 19.96 -12.58 7.96
C ALA A 183 19.03 -13.30 6.96
N THR A 184 19.58 -13.73 5.84
CA THR A 184 18.83 -14.51 4.86
C THR A 184 18.26 -15.78 5.47
N ASP A 185 19.10 -16.61 6.09
CA ASP A 185 18.67 -17.87 6.70
C ASP A 185 17.61 -17.67 7.78
N SER A 186 17.74 -16.60 8.58
CA SER A 186 16.77 -16.29 9.64
C SER A 186 15.44 -15.73 9.14
N SER A 187 15.37 -15.30 7.88
CA SER A 187 14.15 -14.75 7.27
C SER A 187 13.27 -15.81 6.62
N PHE A 188 13.70 -17.07 6.59
CA PHE A 188 12.94 -18.16 6.01
C PHE A 188 12.66 -19.25 7.02
N SER A 189 11.48 -19.86 6.92
CA SER A 189 11.08 -21.06 7.67
C SER A 189 10.36 -22.00 6.73
N ASP A 190 10.88 -23.22 6.54
CA ASP A 190 10.30 -24.28 5.70
C ASP A 190 9.94 -23.81 4.27
N GLY A 191 10.80 -22.94 3.69
CA GLY A 191 10.62 -22.38 2.34
C GLY A 191 9.64 -21.21 2.26
N TRP A 192 9.16 -20.70 3.40
CA TRP A 192 8.33 -19.51 3.49
C TRP A 192 9.17 -18.33 3.95
N PHE A 193 9.01 -17.19 3.28
CA PHE A 193 9.56 -15.92 3.75
C PHE A 193 8.71 -15.40 4.92
N CYS A 194 9.35 -15.13 6.05
CA CYS A 194 8.76 -14.59 7.28
C CYS A 194 8.82 -13.06 7.23
N THR A 195 7.68 -12.40 7.09
CA THR A 195 7.65 -10.95 6.90
C THR A 195 7.87 -10.15 8.18
N GLY A 196 7.58 -10.75 9.34
CA GLY A 196 7.53 -10.08 10.63
C GLY A 196 6.30 -9.19 10.82
N ASP A 197 5.40 -9.11 9.84
CA ASP A 197 4.16 -8.35 9.93
C ASP A 197 3.03 -9.28 10.39
N ILE A 198 2.22 -8.79 11.33
CA ILE A 198 1.06 -9.53 11.88
C ILE A 198 -0.19 -9.04 11.17
N ALA A 199 -1.06 -9.97 10.80
CA ALA A 199 -2.35 -9.67 10.18
C ALA A 199 -3.45 -10.59 10.69
N VAL A 200 -4.68 -10.19 10.41
CA VAL A 200 -5.89 -11.01 10.50
C VAL A 200 -6.53 -11.13 9.13
N ILE A 201 -7.40 -12.13 8.95
CA ILE A 201 -8.23 -12.30 7.75
C ILE A 201 -9.68 -12.13 8.16
N GLU A 202 -10.41 -11.30 7.43
CA GLU A 202 -11.85 -11.07 7.60
C GLU A 202 -12.51 -11.13 6.21
N ASP A 203 -13.44 -12.05 6.00
CA ASP A 203 -14.10 -12.28 4.70
C ASP A 203 -13.10 -12.42 3.53
N GLY A 204 -11.94 -13.01 3.76
CA GLY A 204 -10.90 -13.21 2.77
C GLY A 204 -10.02 -11.97 2.48
N TYR A 205 -10.20 -10.86 3.20
CA TYR A 205 -9.35 -9.66 3.13
C TYR A 205 -8.37 -9.64 4.29
N TYR A 206 -7.13 -9.27 4.00
CA TYR A 206 -6.08 -9.12 5.00
C TYR A 206 -6.07 -7.71 5.57
N ARG A 207 -6.04 -7.60 6.89
CA ARG A 207 -5.83 -6.36 7.64
C ARG A 207 -4.52 -6.47 8.42
N ILE A 208 -3.60 -5.54 8.17
CA ILE A 208 -2.30 -5.50 8.83
C ILE A 208 -2.48 -4.88 10.22
N MET A 209 -2.03 -5.59 11.25
CA MET A 209 -2.04 -5.12 12.64
C MET A 209 -0.76 -4.38 13.02
N GLY A 210 0.32 -4.54 12.25
CA GLY A 210 1.61 -3.95 12.49
C GLY A 210 2.75 -4.96 12.57
N ARG A 211 3.96 -4.47 12.86
CA ARG A 211 5.14 -5.32 13.02
C ARG A 211 5.19 -5.97 14.38
N SER A 212 5.45 -7.25 14.40
CA SER A 212 5.59 -8.07 15.61
C SER A 212 6.59 -7.49 16.64
N SER A 213 7.66 -6.85 16.15
CA SER A 213 8.75 -6.33 16.99
C SER A 213 8.51 -4.91 17.53
N VAL A 214 7.56 -4.15 16.96
CA VAL A 214 7.40 -2.70 17.25
C VAL A 214 5.96 -2.35 17.59
N ASP A 215 4.99 -2.80 16.78
CA ASP A 215 3.62 -2.29 16.84
C ASP A 215 2.65 -3.18 17.61
N ILE A 216 3.08 -4.39 18.00
CA ILE A 216 2.22 -5.35 18.71
C ILE A 216 2.44 -5.28 20.21
N ILE A 217 1.42 -4.81 20.93
CA ILE A 217 1.37 -4.77 22.39
C ILE A 217 0.74 -6.08 22.89
N LYS A 218 1.48 -6.82 23.73
CA LYS A 218 0.97 -8.02 24.37
C LYS A 218 0.40 -7.68 25.74
N SER A 219 -0.92 -7.85 25.93
CA SER A 219 -1.59 -7.59 27.21
C SER A 219 -2.59 -8.72 27.54
N GLY A 220 -2.34 -9.40 28.66
CA GLY A 220 -3.26 -10.44 29.14
C GLY A 220 -3.49 -11.63 28.15
N GLY A 221 -2.52 -11.90 27.28
CA GLY A 221 -2.64 -12.93 26.24
C GLY A 221 -3.23 -12.45 24.91
N TYR A 222 -3.64 -11.19 24.85
CA TYR A 222 -4.14 -10.55 23.62
C TYR A 222 -3.02 -9.79 22.92
N LYS A 223 -3.04 -9.80 21.58
CA LYS A 223 -2.24 -8.95 20.72
C LYS A 223 -3.07 -7.72 20.36
N LEU A 224 -2.62 -6.55 20.78
CA LEU A 224 -3.24 -5.26 20.47
C LEU A 224 -2.35 -4.53 19.47
N SER A 225 -2.94 -3.96 18.44
CA SER A 225 -2.23 -3.12 17.49
C SER A 225 -2.02 -1.72 18.10
N ALA A 226 -0.76 -1.27 18.19
CA ALA A 226 -0.48 0.11 18.53
C ALA A 226 -1.07 1.06 17.49
N LEU A 227 -1.06 0.68 16.22
CA LEU A 227 -1.62 1.45 15.12
C LEU A 227 -3.13 1.69 15.27
N GLU A 228 -3.87 0.72 15.83
CA GLU A 228 -5.31 0.86 16.11
C GLU A 228 -5.61 1.76 17.33
N ILE A 229 -4.63 1.97 18.19
CA ILE A 229 -4.78 2.80 19.40
C ILE A 229 -4.38 4.25 19.12
N GLU A 230 -3.47 4.46 18.15
CA GLU A 230 -2.91 5.76 17.79
C GLU A 230 -3.72 6.50 16.72
N ASN A 231 -4.66 5.83 16.06
CA ASN A 231 -5.58 6.40 15.05
C ASN A 231 -6.88 6.91 15.65
#